data_b2f757c6998f046f79313fe296c995de
#
_entry.id   b2f757c6998f046f79313fe296c995de
#
_cell.length_a   1.000
_cell.length_b   1.000
_cell.length_c   1.000
_cell.angle_alpha   90.00
_cell.angle_beta   90.00
_cell.angle_gamma   90.00
#
_symmetry.space_group_name_H-M   'P 1'
#
loop_
_entity.id
_entity.type
_entity.pdbx_description
1 polymer ?
#
loop_
_entity_poly.entity_id
_entity_poly.type
_entity_poly.pdbx_seq_one_letter_code
_entity_poly.pdbx_strand_id
1 'polypeptide(L)'
;MIIQPAKRTESVQEYYFSRKLKEIAQMNADRAHRGEAPVINLGIGSPDGMPPAEAIHALCESAQQPGNHAYQSYVGLPELRHAFAEWYSKWYGVQLDPTKEIQPLVGSKEGILLISLAFLNAGDKVLVPDPGYPTYSSASKLVEAEIVTYDLKEDNGWQPDFEALENMDLSGVKIMWTNYPNMPTGAPATEELYAKLVDFGRRHGILICNDNPYSFILNDNPLSILAQPGAKECCLELNSLSKAHNMAGWRVGIVASDAEVIAQILKVKSQMDSGMYKPLQLAAVEALHQGPEWFAQLNAEYARRRVLAGEIFDMLGAEYDHNSAGMFLWGKVTDCQFCHFDRVEKSPGEMVSDKVLYEAGVFITPGFIFGKNGEQFIRISLCAKPEVLQLAAANIKTMLGLQHLNN
;
A
#
# COMPACT_ATOMS: atom_id res chain seq x y z
N MET A 1 -23.77 8.45 -24.14
CA MET A 1 -24.63 7.76 -23.15
C MET A 1 -25.98 8.48 -23.08
N ILE A 2 -27.08 7.73 -22.89
CA ILE A 2 -28.42 8.32 -22.69
C ILE A 2 -28.56 8.88 -21.27
N ILE A 3 -27.87 8.28 -20.29
CA ILE A 3 -27.89 8.69 -18.89
C ILE A 3 -26.56 9.38 -18.54
N GLN A 4 -26.65 10.55 -17.92
CA GLN A 4 -25.46 11.27 -17.45
C GLN A 4 -24.89 10.58 -16.20
N PRO A 5 -23.54 10.41 -16.12
CA PRO A 5 -22.89 9.91 -14.91
C PRO A 5 -23.12 10.83 -13.72
N ALA A 6 -22.97 10.31 -12.51
CA ALA A 6 -22.97 11.14 -11.32
C ALA A 6 -21.73 12.06 -11.32
N LYS A 7 -21.88 13.33 -10.91
CA LYS A 7 -20.78 14.34 -10.90
C LYS A 7 -19.54 13.85 -10.15
N ARG A 8 -19.71 13.08 -9.06
CA ARG A 8 -18.61 12.54 -8.29
C ARG A 8 -17.67 11.62 -9.10
N THR A 9 -18.14 11.00 -10.18
CA THR A 9 -17.29 10.17 -11.06
C THR A 9 -16.36 11.01 -11.93
N GLU A 10 -16.67 12.29 -12.15
CA GLU A 10 -15.82 13.23 -12.89
C GLU A 10 -14.62 13.70 -12.06
N SER A 11 -14.75 13.66 -10.71
CA SER A 11 -13.69 14.06 -9.78
C SER A 11 -12.57 13.02 -9.64
N VAL A 12 -12.79 11.80 -10.16
CA VAL A 12 -11.86 10.66 -10.05
C VAL A 12 -11.39 10.24 -11.43
N GLN A 13 -10.07 10.26 -11.63
CA GLN A 13 -9.47 9.75 -12.88
C GLN A 13 -9.28 8.24 -12.81
N GLU A 14 -9.23 7.60 -13.99
CA GLU A 14 -8.81 6.20 -14.07
C GLU A 14 -7.43 6.03 -13.41
N TYR A 15 -7.33 5.02 -12.56
CA TYR A 15 -6.12 4.75 -11.77
C TYR A 15 -4.88 4.63 -12.68
N TYR A 16 -3.80 5.34 -12.34
CA TYR A 16 -2.59 5.41 -13.18
C TYR A 16 -2.10 4.03 -13.64
N PHE A 17 -2.00 3.09 -12.70
CA PHE A 17 -1.54 1.74 -13.04
C PHE A 17 -2.48 1.01 -14.01
N SER A 18 -3.80 1.25 -13.95
CA SER A 18 -4.73 0.66 -14.92
C SER A 18 -4.43 1.14 -16.34
N ARG A 19 -4.21 2.44 -16.52
CA ARG A 19 -3.85 3.03 -17.81
C ARG A 19 -2.48 2.54 -18.29
N LYS A 20 -1.47 2.55 -17.42
CA LYS A 20 -0.10 2.13 -17.76
C LYS A 20 -0.02 0.64 -18.09
N LEU A 21 -0.79 -0.22 -17.40
CA LEU A 21 -0.86 -1.65 -17.74
C LEU A 21 -1.52 -1.92 -19.09
N LYS A 22 -2.51 -1.12 -19.50
CA LYS A 22 -3.08 -1.19 -20.85
C LYS A 22 -2.06 -0.82 -21.92
N GLU A 23 -1.28 0.25 -21.68
CA GLU A 23 -0.18 0.66 -22.55
C GLU A 23 0.89 -0.44 -22.66
N ILE A 24 1.34 -1.00 -21.54
CA ILE A 24 2.32 -2.10 -21.50
C ILE A 24 1.78 -3.35 -22.24
N ALA A 25 0.49 -3.66 -22.10
CA ALA A 25 -0.12 -4.78 -22.82
C ALA A 25 -0.08 -4.57 -24.34
N GLN A 26 -0.35 -3.35 -24.82
CA GLN A 26 -0.21 -3.01 -26.23
C GLN A 26 1.25 -3.09 -26.70
N MET A 27 2.19 -2.53 -25.93
CA MET A 27 3.62 -2.66 -26.22
C MET A 27 4.06 -4.13 -26.32
N ASN A 28 3.57 -4.98 -25.42
CA ASN A 28 3.89 -6.41 -25.43
C ASN A 28 3.35 -7.13 -26.68
N ALA A 29 2.16 -6.75 -27.14
CA ALA A 29 1.61 -7.27 -28.40
C ALA A 29 2.51 -6.88 -29.59
N ASP A 30 2.93 -5.62 -29.67
CA ASP A 30 3.79 -5.12 -30.74
C ASP A 30 5.19 -5.74 -30.68
N ARG A 31 5.76 -5.94 -29.49
CA ARG A 31 7.05 -6.62 -29.25
C ARG A 31 7.00 -8.09 -29.69
N ALA A 32 5.90 -8.78 -29.33
CA ALA A 32 5.70 -10.17 -29.75
C ALA A 32 5.69 -10.33 -31.27
N HIS A 33 5.08 -9.39 -32.02
CA HIS A 33 5.11 -9.37 -33.50
C HIS A 33 6.53 -9.20 -34.08
N ARG A 34 7.42 -8.55 -33.32
CA ARG A 34 8.85 -8.38 -33.68
C ARG A 34 9.77 -9.49 -33.15
N GLY A 35 9.22 -10.48 -32.41
CA GLY A 35 10.01 -11.53 -31.77
C GLY A 35 10.82 -11.05 -30.56
N GLU A 36 10.44 -9.93 -29.97
CA GLU A 36 11.12 -9.34 -28.80
C GLU A 36 10.51 -9.86 -27.48
N ALA A 37 11.31 -9.87 -26.40
CA ALA A 37 10.85 -10.21 -25.07
C ALA A 37 9.83 -9.19 -24.54
N PRO A 38 8.86 -9.58 -23.71
CA PRO A 38 7.90 -8.66 -23.12
C PRO A 38 8.56 -7.66 -22.17
N VAL A 39 7.88 -6.57 -21.91
CA VAL A 39 8.29 -5.56 -20.91
C VAL A 39 8.35 -6.19 -19.52
N ILE A 40 9.46 -5.96 -18.82
CA ILE A 40 9.65 -6.36 -17.44
C ILE A 40 8.95 -5.33 -16.54
N ASN A 41 8.01 -5.79 -15.71
CA ASN A 41 7.24 -4.90 -14.84
C ASN A 41 7.80 -4.91 -13.40
N LEU A 42 8.50 -3.86 -13.01
CA LEU A 42 8.99 -3.61 -11.66
C LEU A 42 8.19 -2.54 -10.92
N GLY A 43 7.07 -2.07 -11.49
CA GLY A 43 6.26 -1.00 -10.91
C GLY A 43 5.17 -1.51 -9.96
N ILE A 44 4.66 -2.73 -10.16
CA ILE A 44 3.50 -3.26 -9.41
C ILE A 44 3.95 -3.98 -8.15
N GLY A 45 3.41 -3.54 -6.99
CA GLY A 45 3.66 -4.14 -5.69
C GLY A 45 2.72 -5.32 -5.39
N SER A 46 2.84 -6.41 -6.15
CA SER A 46 2.11 -7.66 -5.93
C SER A 46 3.10 -8.76 -5.59
N PRO A 47 3.10 -9.29 -4.35
CA PRO A 47 3.93 -10.43 -4.01
C PRO A 47 3.74 -11.59 -4.98
N ASP A 48 4.84 -12.22 -5.37
CA ASP A 48 4.88 -13.34 -6.31
C ASP A 48 5.12 -14.70 -5.62
N GLY A 49 5.33 -14.68 -4.31
CA GLY A 49 5.48 -15.88 -3.47
C GLY A 49 4.16 -16.62 -3.28
N MET A 50 4.27 -17.89 -2.89
CA MET A 50 3.09 -18.69 -2.49
C MET A 50 2.60 -18.27 -1.11
N PRO A 51 1.27 -18.28 -0.87
CA PRO A 51 0.72 -18.23 0.48
C PRO A 51 1.22 -19.38 1.35
N PRO A 52 1.05 -19.33 2.69
CA PRO A 52 1.31 -20.47 3.55
C PRO A 52 0.59 -21.73 3.07
N ALA A 53 1.27 -22.87 3.08
CA ALA A 53 0.73 -24.13 2.57
C ALA A 53 -0.53 -24.56 3.35
N GLU A 54 -0.55 -24.29 4.66
CA GLU A 54 -1.67 -24.58 5.56
C GLU A 54 -2.92 -23.77 5.16
N ALA A 55 -2.73 -22.51 4.74
CA ALA A 55 -3.84 -21.67 4.26
C ALA A 55 -4.43 -22.22 2.95
N ILE A 56 -3.58 -22.66 2.02
CA ILE A 56 -4.03 -23.29 0.77
C ILE A 56 -4.79 -24.58 1.06
N HIS A 57 -4.27 -25.41 1.96
CA HIS A 57 -4.89 -26.67 2.35
C HIS A 57 -6.27 -26.43 2.98
N ALA A 58 -6.37 -25.53 3.97
CA ALA A 58 -7.62 -25.17 4.62
C ALA A 58 -8.66 -24.62 3.63
N LEU A 59 -8.24 -23.81 2.64
CA LEU A 59 -9.13 -23.36 1.58
C LEU A 59 -9.72 -24.53 0.79
N CYS A 60 -8.85 -25.46 0.34
CA CYS A 60 -9.27 -26.59 -0.50
C CYS A 60 -10.19 -27.55 0.26
N GLU A 61 -9.87 -27.90 1.50
CA GLU A 61 -10.70 -28.77 2.33
C GLU A 61 -12.05 -28.13 2.66
N SER A 62 -12.04 -26.87 3.08
CA SER A 62 -13.25 -26.16 3.46
C SER A 62 -14.18 -25.92 2.27
N ALA A 63 -13.63 -25.70 1.06
CA ALA A 63 -14.41 -25.52 -0.15
C ALA A 63 -15.16 -26.78 -0.60
N GLN A 64 -14.77 -27.96 -0.12
CA GLN A 64 -15.46 -29.23 -0.39
C GLN A 64 -16.66 -29.47 0.54
N GLN A 65 -16.82 -28.69 1.58
CA GLN A 65 -17.89 -28.86 2.56
C GLN A 65 -19.19 -28.20 2.08
N PRO A 66 -20.31 -28.92 1.91
CA PRO A 66 -21.54 -28.40 1.35
C PRO A 66 -22.09 -27.16 2.09
N GLY A 67 -21.95 -27.11 3.42
CA GLY A 67 -22.46 -26.03 4.26
C GLY A 67 -21.66 -24.71 4.18
N ASN A 68 -20.52 -24.69 3.47
CA ASN A 68 -19.63 -23.53 3.43
C ASN A 68 -19.91 -22.53 2.28
N HIS A 69 -20.94 -22.81 1.46
CA HIS A 69 -21.28 -21.99 0.29
C HIS A 69 -22.46 -21.03 0.50
N ALA A 70 -23.12 -21.10 1.65
CA ALA A 70 -24.20 -20.19 2.01
C ALA A 70 -23.65 -18.79 2.34
N TYR A 71 -24.54 -17.80 2.32
CA TYR A 71 -24.24 -16.46 2.82
C TYR A 71 -23.67 -16.52 4.24
N GLN A 72 -22.68 -15.68 4.49
CA GLN A 72 -22.01 -15.59 5.77
C GLN A 72 -22.44 -14.34 6.55
N SER A 73 -22.10 -14.29 7.83
CA SER A 73 -22.34 -13.10 8.64
C SER A 73 -21.55 -11.89 8.11
N TYR A 74 -22.17 -10.72 8.11
CA TYR A 74 -21.55 -9.44 7.75
C TYR A 74 -20.34 -9.08 8.62
N VAL A 75 -20.34 -9.53 9.87
CA VAL A 75 -19.23 -9.31 10.82
C VAL A 75 -18.04 -10.25 10.60
N GLY A 76 -18.15 -11.19 9.66
CA GLY A 76 -17.16 -12.25 9.46
C GLY A 76 -17.25 -13.39 10.47
N LEU A 77 -16.49 -14.45 10.26
CA LEU A 77 -16.45 -15.61 11.16
C LEU A 77 -15.82 -15.23 12.51
N PRO A 78 -16.36 -15.77 13.62
CA PRO A 78 -15.74 -15.62 14.94
C PRO A 78 -14.29 -16.08 14.96
N GLU A 79 -13.97 -17.19 14.29
CA GLU A 79 -12.64 -17.76 14.20
C GLU A 79 -11.65 -16.78 13.58
N LEU A 80 -12.03 -16.09 12.50
CA LEU A 80 -11.18 -15.12 11.83
C LEU A 80 -10.94 -13.90 12.73
N ARG A 81 -11.98 -13.41 13.39
CA ARG A 81 -11.84 -12.26 14.29
C ARG A 81 -11.00 -12.58 15.53
N HIS A 82 -11.12 -13.79 16.09
CA HIS A 82 -10.26 -14.25 17.17
C HIS A 82 -8.80 -14.38 16.71
N ALA A 83 -8.55 -14.98 15.56
CA ALA A 83 -7.20 -15.11 15.01
C ALA A 83 -6.52 -13.74 14.81
N PHE A 84 -7.26 -12.73 14.33
CA PHE A 84 -6.71 -11.36 14.25
C PHE A 84 -6.49 -10.73 15.63
N ALA A 85 -7.36 -10.95 16.61
CA ALA A 85 -7.15 -10.45 17.98
C ALA A 85 -5.89 -11.08 18.61
N GLU A 86 -5.70 -12.38 18.44
CA GLU A 86 -4.49 -13.09 18.89
C GLU A 86 -3.24 -12.58 18.17
N TRP A 87 -3.33 -12.34 16.85
CA TRP A 87 -2.28 -11.73 16.05
C TRP A 87 -1.85 -10.37 16.58
N TYR A 88 -2.81 -9.46 16.85
CA TYR A 88 -2.56 -8.14 17.41
C TYR A 88 -1.94 -8.21 18.81
N SER A 89 -2.44 -9.12 19.65
CA SER A 89 -1.86 -9.38 20.97
C SER A 89 -0.42 -9.87 20.90
N LYS A 90 -0.15 -10.86 20.02
CA LYS A 90 1.16 -11.50 19.87
C LYS A 90 2.22 -10.55 19.32
N TRP A 91 1.89 -9.81 18.27
CA TRP A 91 2.88 -9.07 17.49
C TRP A 91 2.98 -7.60 17.85
N TYR A 92 1.90 -7.01 18.33
CA TYR A 92 1.84 -5.58 18.65
C TYR A 92 1.55 -5.30 20.14
N GLY A 93 1.27 -6.33 20.94
CA GLY A 93 0.87 -6.14 22.35
C GLY A 93 -0.51 -5.50 22.53
N VAL A 94 -1.31 -5.43 21.46
CA VAL A 94 -2.62 -4.78 21.45
C VAL A 94 -3.73 -5.77 21.80
N GLN A 95 -4.54 -5.44 22.81
CA GLN A 95 -5.71 -6.23 23.17
C GLN A 95 -6.95 -5.68 22.45
N LEU A 96 -7.56 -6.52 21.61
CA LEU A 96 -8.79 -6.22 20.88
C LEU A 96 -9.90 -7.20 21.28
N ASP A 97 -11.10 -6.68 21.47
CA ASP A 97 -12.30 -7.53 21.61
C ASP A 97 -12.72 -8.07 20.22
N PRO A 98 -12.55 -9.38 19.96
CA PRO A 98 -12.86 -9.94 18.65
C PRO A 98 -14.35 -9.86 18.29
N THR A 99 -15.21 -9.58 19.25
CA THR A 99 -16.67 -9.52 19.02
C THR A 99 -17.15 -8.18 18.47
N LYS A 100 -16.37 -7.08 18.68
CA LYS A 100 -16.82 -5.72 18.35
C LYS A 100 -15.74 -4.74 17.90
N GLU A 101 -14.44 -5.05 18.07
CA GLU A 101 -13.35 -4.13 17.75
C GLU A 101 -12.58 -4.51 16.46
N ILE A 102 -13.05 -5.54 15.75
CA ILE A 102 -12.45 -6.05 14.49
C ILE A 102 -13.56 -6.28 13.46
N GLN A 103 -13.39 -5.69 12.27
CA GLN A 103 -14.24 -5.96 11.11
C GLN A 103 -13.39 -6.49 9.96
N PRO A 104 -13.58 -7.77 9.55
CA PRO A 104 -13.00 -8.32 8.33
C PRO A 104 -13.46 -7.59 7.08
N LEU A 105 -12.53 -7.45 6.12
CA LEU A 105 -12.68 -6.69 4.88
C LEU A 105 -12.22 -7.51 3.67
N VAL A 106 -12.74 -7.20 2.49
CA VAL A 106 -12.28 -7.73 1.20
C VAL A 106 -10.98 -6.99 0.79
N GLY A 107 -9.95 -7.17 1.62
CA GLY A 107 -8.68 -6.42 1.59
C GLY A 107 -8.82 -5.02 2.21
N SER A 108 -7.68 -4.46 2.70
CA SER A 108 -7.68 -3.15 3.36
C SER A 108 -8.15 -2.00 2.44
N LYS A 109 -7.98 -2.11 1.13
CA LYS A 109 -8.44 -1.10 0.16
C LYS A 109 -9.96 -0.87 0.21
N GLU A 110 -10.76 -1.92 0.43
CA GLU A 110 -12.20 -1.79 0.66
C GLU A 110 -12.48 -0.88 1.86
N GLY A 111 -11.72 -1.07 2.94
CA GLY A 111 -11.84 -0.28 4.16
C GLY A 111 -11.69 1.22 3.95
N ILE A 112 -10.81 1.64 3.03
CA ILE A 112 -10.61 3.08 2.75
C ILE A 112 -11.92 3.73 2.28
N LEU A 113 -12.66 3.09 1.38
CA LEU A 113 -13.94 3.61 0.92
C LEU A 113 -15.04 3.49 1.99
N LEU A 114 -15.10 2.37 2.72
CA LEU A 114 -16.07 2.18 3.79
C LEU A 114 -15.92 3.22 4.91
N ILE A 115 -14.67 3.51 5.31
CA ILE A 115 -14.34 4.52 6.31
C ILE A 115 -14.74 5.91 5.79
N SER A 116 -14.41 6.23 4.54
CA SER A 116 -14.82 7.49 3.93
C SER A 116 -16.34 7.66 3.91
N LEU A 117 -17.10 6.61 3.55
CA LEU A 117 -18.57 6.62 3.55
C LEU A 117 -19.15 6.71 4.97
N ALA A 118 -18.49 6.14 5.98
CA ALA A 118 -18.98 6.12 7.34
C ALA A 118 -18.79 7.44 8.10
N PHE A 119 -17.73 8.20 7.77
CA PHE A 119 -17.29 9.35 8.58
C PHE A 119 -17.23 10.68 7.85
N LEU A 120 -17.46 10.71 6.52
CA LEU A 120 -17.37 11.94 5.72
C LEU A 120 -18.72 12.29 5.10
N ASN A 121 -19.07 13.55 5.17
CA ASN A 121 -20.12 14.17 4.38
C ASN A 121 -19.50 14.97 3.23
N ALA A 122 -20.31 15.35 2.24
CA ALA A 122 -19.89 16.30 1.21
C ALA A 122 -19.40 17.61 1.84
N GLY A 123 -18.20 18.03 1.47
CA GLY A 123 -17.55 19.23 1.99
C GLY A 123 -16.76 19.06 3.30
N ASP A 124 -16.81 17.91 3.96
CA ASP A 124 -15.86 17.60 5.03
C ASP A 124 -14.43 17.52 4.48
N LYS A 125 -13.43 17.90 5.28
CA LYS A 125 -12.03 17.87 4.88
C LYS A 125 -11.30 16.60 5.34
N VAL A 126 -10.36 16.15 4.51
CA VAL A 126 -9.51 14.98 4.78
C VAL A 126 -8.04 15.33 4.60
N LEU A 127 -7.22 15.10 5.62
CA LEU A 127 -5.77 15.18 5.52
C LEU A 127 -5.20 13.96 4.83
N VAL A 128 -4.45 14.16 3.74
CA VAL A 128 -3.84 13.09 2.93
C VAL A 128 -2.35 13.36 2.76
N PRO A 129 -1.48 12.36 2.96
CA PRO A 129 -0.03 12.54 2.84
C PRO A 129 0.41 12.78 1.38
N ASP A 130 1.41 13.63 1.20
CA ASP A 130 2.12 13.85 -0.05
C ASP A 130 3.64 13.65 0.17
N PRO A 131 4.27 12.58 -0.36
CA PRO A 131 3.69 11.52 -1.18
C PRO A 131 2.83 10.54 -0.37
N GLY A 132 1.82 9.94 -1.02
CA GLY A 132 0.93 9.00 -0.37
C GLY A 132 0.21 8.05 -1.34
N TYR A 133 -0.51 7.09 -0.78
CA TYR A 133 -1.27 6.13 -1.59
C TYR A 133 -2.46 6.84 -2.27
N PRO A 134 -2.56 6.83 -3.62
CA PRO A 134 -3.56 7.61 -4.34
C PRO A 134 -5.01 7.29 -3.99
N THR A 135 -5.26 6.11 -3.42
CA THR A 135 -6.62 5.68 -3.05
C THR A 135 -7.21 6.52 -1.91
N TYR A 136 -6.38 7.08 -1.00
CA TYR A 136 -6.89 7.95 0.05
C TYR A 136 -7.60 9.16 -0.53
N SER A 137 -6.97 9.84 -1.50
CA SER A 137 -7.59 10.97 -2.20
C SER A 137 -8.78 10.54 -3.05
N SER A 138 -8.68 9.46 -3.83
CA SER A 138 -9.73 9.08 -4.76
C SER A 138 -10.99 8.58 -4.05
N ALA A 139 -10.86 7.81 -2.95
CA ALA A 139 -12.00 7.37 -2.15
C ALA A 139 -12.71 8.56 -1.47
N SER A 140 -11.92 9.50 -0.92
CA SER A 140 -12.48 10.72 -0.30
C SER A 140 -13.21 11.61 -1.32
N LYS A 141 -12.69 11.75 -2.55
CA LYS A 141 -13.38 12.47 -3.63
C LYS A 141 -14.69 11.80 -4.06
N LEU A 142 -14.77 10.46 -4.02
CA LEU A 142 -16.01 9.75 -4.34
C LEU A 142 -17.16 10.02 -3.35
N VAL A 143 -16.83 10.43 -2.13
CA VAL A 143 -17.81 10.88 -1.13
C VAL A 143 -17.93 12.40 -1.06
N GLU A 144 -17.36 13.11 -2.05
CA GLU A 144 -17.41 14.56 -2.22
C GLU A 144 -16.75 15.34 -1.05
N ALA A 145 -15.75 14.70 -0.38
CA ALA A 145 -14.93 15.37 0.61
C ALA A 145 -13.81 16.19 -0.05
N GLU A 146 -13.38 17.25 0.63
CA GLU A 146 -12.27 18.13 0.24
C GLU A 146 -10.94 17.52 0.69
N ILE A 147 -9.96 17.46 -0.24
CA ILE A 147 -8.63 16.95 0.04
C ILE A 147 -7.72 18.10 0.48
N VAL A 148 -7.14 17.94 1.67
CA VAL A 148 -6.10 18.81 2.20
C VAL A 148 -4.82 17.98 2.32
N THR A 149 -3.79 18.31 1.54
CA THR A 149 -2.52 17.57 1.57
C THR A 149 -1.63 18.09 2.70
N TYR A 150 -0.89 17.16 3.32
CA TYR A 150 0.22 17.50 4.21
C TYR A 150 1.50 16.86 3.70
N ASP A 151 2.60 17.60 3.81
CA ASP A 151 3.88 17.20 3.24
C ASP A 151 4.55 16.11 4.09
N LEU A 152 5.08 15.10 3.40
CA LEU A 152 6.12 14.22 3.92
C LEU A 152 7.40 14.54 3.17
N LYS A 153 8.47 14.87 3.90
CA LYS A 153 9.74 15.29 3.31
C LYS A 153 10.89 14.41 3.77
N GLU A 154 11.87 14.27 2.90
CA GLU A 154 13.07 13.46 3.13
C GLU A 154 13.86 13.95 4.34
N ASP A 155 14.03 15.27 4.48
CA ASP A 155 14.75 15.93 5.58
C ASP A 155 14.06 15.76 6.95
N ASN A 156 12.77 15.41 6.96
CA ASN A 156 12.01 15.06 8.17
C ASN A 156 11.75 13.54 8.28
N GLY A 157 12.55 12.70 7.60
CA GLY A 157 12.41 11.25 7.65
C GLY A 157 11.04 10.75 7.15
N TRP A 158 10.42 11.48 6.25
CA TRP A 158 9.08 11.17 5.70
C TRP A 158 7.97 11.08 6.76
N GLN A 159 8.12 11.84 7.84
CA GLN A 159 7.09 11.97 8.88
C GLN A 159 6.30 13.28 8.70
N PRO A 160 5.06 13.35 9.21
CA PRO A 160 4.31 14.60 9.25
C PRO A 160 5.08 15.67 10.04
N ASP A 161 5.10 16.88 9.52
CA ASP A 161 5.55 18.04 10.26
C ASP A 161 4.40 18.54 11.13
N PHE A 162 4.42 18.19 12.42
CA PHE A 162 3.35 18.55 13.34
C PHE A 162 3.26 20.05 13.60
N GLU A 163 4.35 20.79 13.51
CA GLU A 163 4.30 22.26 13.63
C GLU A 163 3.57 22.87 12.43
N ALA A 164 3.86 22.38 11.23
CA ALA A 164 3.14 22.79 10.03
C ALA A 164 1.65 22.41 10.10
N LEU A 165 1.33 21.20 10.57
CA LEU A 165 -0.06 20.74 10.75
C LEU A 165 -0.84 21.62 11.74
N GLU A 166 -0.23 22.03 12.87
CA GLU A 166 -0.84 22.92 13.86
C GLU A 166 -1.13 24.33 13.28
N ASN A 167 -0.36 24.75 12.31
CA ASN A 167 -0.54 26.05 11.64
C ASN A 167 -1.54 26.01 10.46
N MET A 168 -2.07 24.83 10.11
CA MET A 168 -3.09 24.68 9.06
C MET A 168 -4.49 25.05 9.56
N ASP A 169 -5.38 25.43 8.63
CA ASP A 169 -6.82 25.49 8.93
C ASP A 169 -7.41 24.08 9.02
N LEU A 170 -7.53 23.59 10.24
CA LEU A 170 -8.10 22.27 10.54
C LEU A 170 -9.63 22.28 10.66
N SER A 171 -10.31 23.42 10.44
CA SER A 171 -11.77 23.49 10.49
C SER A 171 -12.39 22.56 9.44
N GLY A 172 -13.31 21.70 9.89
CA GLY A 172 -13.98 20.72 9.04
C GLY A 172 -13.16 19.47 8.69
N VAL A 173 -11.90 19.36 9.18
CA VAL A 173 -11.12 18.13 9.03
C VAL A 173 -11.71 17.03 9.92
N LYS A 174 -12.02 15.87 9.33
CA LYS A 174 -12.59 14.70 10.01
C LYS A 174 -11.65 13.53 10.08
N ILE A 175 -10.85 13.31 9.03
CA ILE A 175 -9.96 12.15 8.88
C ILE A 175 -8.57 12.65 8.52
N MET A 176 -7.55 11.97 9.07
CA MET A 176 -6.16 12.03 8.62
C MET A 176 -5.70 10.63 8.25
N TRP A 177 -5.36 10.42 6.97
CA TRP A 177 -4.76 9.20 6.50
C TRP A 177 -3.27 9.19 6.80
N THR A 178 -2.78 8.08 7.35
CA THR A 178 -1.36 7.77 7.55
C THR A 178 -1.07 6.36 7.08
N ASN A 179 0.19 6.07 6.76
CA ASN A 179 0.61 4.74 6.33
C ASN A 179 2.06 4.52 6.78
N TYR A 180 2.27 3.66 7.77
CA TYR A 180 3.59 3.32 8.30
C TYR A 180 3.67 1.82 8.64
N PRO A 181 4.74 1.08 8.17
CA PRO A 181 5.79 1.58 7.27
C PRO A 181 5.23 2.22 6.00
N ASN A 182 5.81 3.35 5.59
CA ASN A 182 5.24 4.22 4.57
C ASN A 182 5.44 3.67 3.15
N MET A 183 4.42 3.75 2.34
CA MET A 183 4.49 3.57 0.90
C MET A 183 4.16 4.93 0.23
N PRO A 184 5.06 5.50 -0.59
CA PRO A 184 6.14 4.78 -1.31
C PRO A 184 7.52 4.81 -0.64
N THR A 185 7.74 5.59 0.42
CA THR A 185 9.07 6.02 0.88
C THR A 185 9.86 4.95 1.64
N GLY A 186 9.17 3.97 2.25
CA GLY A 186 9.80 2.95 3.08
C GLY A 186 10.14 3.41 4.50
N ALA A 187 9.73 4.61 4.91
CA ALA A 187 9.94 5.10 6.26
C ALA A 187 9.25 4.19 7.30
N PRO A 188 9.95 3.71 8.33
CA PRO A 188 9.36 2.86 9.36
C PRO A 188 8.45 3.66 10.29
N ALA A 189 7.56 2.95 10.99
CA ALA A 189 6.86 3.50 12.14
C ALA A 189 7.81 3.66 13.33
N THR A 190 7.55 4.66 14.19
CA THR A 190 8.17 4.78 15.51
C THR A 190 7.11 4.99 16.57
N GLU A 191 7.39 4.60 17.81
CA GLU A 191 6.49 4.84 18.94
C GLU A 191 6.24 6.33 19.14
N GLU A 192 7.28 7.17 18.96
CA GLU A 192 7.16 8.63 19.06
C GLU A 192 6.23 9.21 18.01
N LEU A 193 6.35 8.76 16.74
CA LEU A 193 5.45 9.17 15.67
C LEU A 193 3.99 8.83 16.01
N TYR A 194 3.75 7.60 16.43
CA TYR A 194 2.39 7.16 16.77
C TYR A 194 1.84 7.90 17.99
N ALA A 195 2.66 8.17 19.01
CA ALA A 195 2.24 8.97 20.15
C ALA A 195 1.83 10.40 19.73
N LYS A 196 2.61 11.05 18.84
CA LYS A 196 2.28 12.38 18.29
C LYS A 196 1.00 12.36 17.48
N LEU A 197 0.77 11.34 16.66
CA LEU A 197 -0.46 11.19 15.87
C LEU A 197 -1.70 11.02 16.77
N VAL A 198 -1.60 10.19 17.81
CA VAL A 198 -2.70 10.02 18.78
C VAL A 198 -3.00 11.33 19.51
N ASP A 199 -1.96 12.02 19.98
CA ASP A 199 -2.14 13.32 20.65
C ASP A 199 -2.80 14.35 19.71
N PHE A 200 -2.33 14.45 18.47
CA PHE A 200 -2.91 15.32 17.46
C PHE A 200 -4.39 14.99 17.18
N GLY A 201 -4.70 13.72 16.94
CA GLY A 201 -6.07 13.27 16.71
C GLY A 201 -7.02 13.61 17.86
N ARG A 202 -6.58 13.38 19.10
CA ARG A 202 -7.36 13.69 20.31
C ARG A 202 -7.60 15.18 20.50
N ARG A 203 -6.55 16.00 20.34
CA ARG A 203 -6.68 17.46 20.54
C ARG A 203 -7.59 18.12 19.52
N HIS A 204 -7.57 17.66 18.28
CA HIS A 204 -8.34 18.26 17.18
C HIS A 204 -9.64 17.54 16.86
N GLY A 205 -9.93 16.41 17.50
CA GLY A 205 -11.13 15.61 17.20
C GLY A 205 -11.09 15.00 15.79
N ILE A 206 -9.89 14.61 15.32
CA ILE A 206 -9.62 14.04 13.99
C ILE A 206 -9.41 12.54 14.12
N LEU A 207 -10.11 11.74 13.31
CA LEU A 207 -9.90 10.29 13.22
C LEU A 207 -8.60 9.99 12.45
N ILE A 208 -7.59 9.46 13.13
CA ILE A 208 -6.34 9.01 12.51
C ILE A 208 -6.56 7.60 11.93
N CYS A 209 -6.44 7.47 10.62
CA CYS A 209 -6.59 6.22 9.88
C CYS A 209 -5.22 5.72 9.43
N ASN A 210 -4.63 4.78 10.17
CA ASN A 210 -3.33 4.21 9.83
C ASN A 210 -3.50 2.95 8.97
N ASP A 211 -2.93 2.94 7.76
CA ASP A 211 -2.89 1.78 6.87
C ASP A 211 -1.55 1.04 7.06
N ASN A 212 -1.60 -0.18 7.62
CA ASN A 212 -0.43 -0.92 8.09
C ASN A 212 -0.22 -2.29 7.40
N PRO A 213 -0.18 -2.37 6.06
CA PRO A 213 -0.01 -3.65 5.36
C PRO A 213 1.45 -4.12 5.26
N TYR A 214 2.43 -3.27 5.58
CA TYR A 214 3.86 -3.54 5.35
C TYR A 214 4.63 -3.84 6.63
N SER A 215 3.98 -3.95 7.78
CA SER A 215 4.58 -4.03 9.11
C SER A 215 5.63 -5.13 9.29
N PHE A 216 5.52 -6.23 8.53
CA PHE A 216 6.39 -7.40 8.61
C PHE A 216 7.38 -7.56 7.46
N ILE A 217 7.50 -6.57 6.57
CA ILE A 217 8.37 -6.67 5.40
C ILE A 217 9.58 -5.76 5.58
N LEU A 218 10.77 -6.35 5.65
CA LEU A 218 12.04 -5.65 5.86
C LEU A 218 11.95 -4.66 7.03
N ASN A 219 11.29 -5.07 8.11
CA ASN A 219 11.06 -4.27 9.30
C ASN A 219 11.20 -5.16 10.54
N ASP A 220 12.23 -4.89 11.33
CA ASP A 220 12.56 -5.69 12.52
C ASP A 220 11.70 -5.33 13.73
N ASN A 221 11.00 -4.20 13.69
CA ASN A 221 10.17 -3.73 14.79
C ASN A 221 8.75 -3.40 14.30
N PRO A 222 7.89 -4.40 14.11
CA PRO A 222 6.50 -4.18 13.73
C PRO A 222 5.74 -3.47 14.84
N LEU A 223 5.13 -2.32 14.53
CA LEU A 223 4.36 -1.50 15.45
C LEU A 223 2.92 -1.32 14.96
N SER A 224 2.01 -1.10 15.89
CA SER A 224 0.63 -0.69 15.65
C SER A 224 0.33 0.63 16.35
N ILE A 225 -0.37 1.55 15.68
CA ILE A 225 -0.81 2.79 16.31
C ILE A 225 -1.74 2.51 17.50
N LEU A 226 -2.49 1.41 17.45
CA LEU A 226 -3.41 1.01 18.52
C LEU A 226 -2.70 0.58 19.82
N ALA A 227 -1.37 0.38 19.79
CA ALA A 227 -0.58 0.14 20.99
C ALA A 227 -0.36 1.43 21.84
N GLN A 228 -0.58 2.60 21.26
CA GLN A 228 -0.39 3.85 21.98
C GLN A 228 -1.53 4.12 22.99
N PRO A 229 -1.22 4.63 24.17
CA PRO A 229 -2.24 5.04 25.15
C PRO A 229 -3.23 6.03 24.54
N GLY A 230 -4.53 5.75 24.70
CA GLY A 230 -5.60 6.59 24.18
C GLY A 230 -5.88 6.45 22.67
N ALA A 231 -5.17 5.59 21.96
CA ALA A 231 -5.34 5.43 20.51
C ALA A 231 -6.78 5.04 20.12
N LYS A 232 -7.43 4.16 20.87
CA LYS A 232 -8.82 3.75 20.58
C LYS A 232 -9.84 4.91 20.61
N GLU A 233 -9.49 6.03 21.25
CA GLU A 233 -10.38 7.21 21.31
C GLU A 233 -10.46 7.95 19.95
N CYS A 234 -9.40 7.86 19.10
CA CYS A 234 -9.32 8.65 17.88
C CYS A 234 -8.58 7.96 16.73
N CYS A 235 -8.23 6.68 16.85
CA CYS A 235 -7.49 5.98 15.80
C CYS A 235 -8.23 4.72 15.35
N LEU A 236 -8.06 4.40 14.08
CA LEU A 236 -8.29 3.07 13.53
C LEU A 236 -7.04 2.58 12.77
N GLU A 237 -6.93 1.27 12.62
CA GLU A 237 -5.87 0.66 11.84
C GLU A 237 -6.44 -0.32 10.81
N LEU A 238 -6.03 -0.14 9.55
CA LEU A 238 -6.21 -1.13 8.48
C LEU A 238 -5.03 -2.09 8.47
N ASN A 239 -5.29 -3.38 8.36
CA ASN A 239 -4.27 -4.39 8.17
C ASN A 239 -4.68 -5.40 7.10
N SER A 240 -3.74 -6.16 6.54
CA SER A 240 -4.01 -7.02 5.40
C SER A 240 -3.04 -8.19 5.31
N LEU A 241 -3.54 -9.36 4.91
CA LEU A 241 -2.72 -10.52 4.56
C LEU A 241 -2.10 -10.42 3.15
N SER A 242 -2.41 -9.34 2.41
CA SER A 242 -2.01 -9.18 1.01
C SER A 242 -0.50 -9.20 0.81
N LYS A 243 0.29 -8.68 1.76
CA LYS A 243 1.72 -8.45 1.60
C LYS A 243 2.54 -9.48 2.36
N ALA A 244 2.49 -9.48 3.67
CA ALA A 244 3.30 -10.35 4.52
C ALA A 244 2.95 -11.84 4.44
N HIS A 245 1.80 -12.20 3.86
CA HIS A 245 1.37 -13.60 3.68
C HIS A 245 1.24 -14.02 2.21
N ASN A 246 1.72 -13.19 1.25
CA ASN A 246 1.61 -13.46 -0.19
C ASN A 246 0.16 -13.70 -0.67
N MET A 247 -0.83 -13.07 -0.03
CA MET A 247 -2.26 -13.30 -0.28
C MET A 247 -2.93 -12.09 -0.96
N ALA A 248 -2.21 -11.34 -1.80
CA ALA A 248 -2.74 -10.14 -2.43
C ALA A 248 -4.01 -10.40 -3.26
N GLY A 249 -4.05 -11.48 -4.01
CA GLY A 249 -5.21 -11.91 -4.82
C GLY A 249 -6.37 -12.48 -4.00
N TRP A 250 -6.14 -12.87 -2.75
CA TRP A 250 -7.17 -13.48 -1.88
C TRP A 250 -8.11 -12.46 -1.25
N ARG A 251 -7.70 -11.20 -1.22
CA ARG A 251 -8.52 -10.09 -0.73
C ARG A 251 -8.98 -10.26 0.71
N VAL A 252 -8.06 -10.47 1.64
CA VAL A 252 -8.35 -10.52 3.08
C VAL A 252 -7.61 -9.42 3.82
N GLY A 253 -8.35 -8.66 4.61
CA GLY A 253 -7.85 -7.62 5.50
C GLY A 253 -8.83 -7.37 6.63
N ILE A 254 -8.51 -6.42 7.47
CA ILE A 254 -9.37 -5.95 8.57
C ILE A 254 -9.27 -4.44 8.74
N VAL A 255 -10.27 -3.90 9.42
CA VAL A 255 -10.14 -2.67 10.20
C VAL A 255 -10.31 -3.01 11.68
N ALA A 256 -9.43 -2.45 12.51
CA ALA A 256 -9.45 -2.57 13.97
C ALA A 256 -9.55 -1.17 14.59
N SER A 257 -10.40 -1.01 15.61
CA SER A 257 -10.61 0.26 16.33
C SER A 257 -11.50 0.04 17.56
N ASP A 258 -11.91 1.14 18.18
CA ASP A 258 -13.00 1.12 19.15
C ASP A 258 -14.31 0.56 18.56
N ALA A 259 -15.12 -0.05 19.42
CA ALA A 259 -16.36 -0.70 19.03
C ALA A 259 -17.38 0.24 18.36
N GLU A 260 -17.42 1.52 18.76
CA GLU A 260 -18.34 2.50 18.14
C GLU A 260 -17.92 2.84 16.72
N VAL A 261 -16.61 2.99 16.47
CA VAL A 261 -16.04 3.20 15.13
C VAL A 261 -16.33 2.00 14.22
N ILE A 262 -16.08 0.80 14.71
CA ILE A 262 -16.35 -0.45 13.98
C ILE A 262 -17.85 -0.59 13.65
N ALA A 263 -18.73 -0.25 14.58
CA ALA A 263 -20.17 -0.30 14.34
C ALA A 263 -20.64 0.63 13.21
N GLN A 264 -20.04 1.81 13.03
CA GLN A 264 -20.38 2.71 11.91
C GLN A 264 -19.90 2.13 10.58
N ILE A 265 -18.67 1.59 10.53
CA ILE A 265 -18.15 0.96 9.33
C ILE A 265 -19.00 -0.26 8.92
N LEU A 266 -19.40 -1.08 9.89
CA LEU A 266 -20.27 -2.23 9.65
C LEU A 266 -21.64 -1.83 9.08
N LYS A 267 -22.24 -0.71 9.51
CA LYS A 267 -23.48 -0.21 8.91
C LYS A 267 -23.36 0.00 7.42
N VAL A 268 -22.25 0.60 6.96
CA VAL A 268 -21.99 0.82 5.53
C VAL A 268 -21.70 -0.51 4.84
N LYS A 269 -20.79 -1.31 5.39
CA LYS A 269 -20.40 -2.60 4.80
C LYS A 269 -21.60 -3.53 4.60
N SER A 270 -22.52 -3.59 5.55
CA SER A 270 -23.71 -4.45 5.44
C SER A 270 -24.67 -4.06 4.32
N GLN A 271 -24.50 -2.88 3.70
CA GLN A 271 -25.25 -2.47 2.51
C GLN A 271 -24.50 -2.79 1.21
N MET A 272 -23.22 -3.23 1.29
CA MET A 272 -22.36 -3.46 0.13
C MET A 272 -22.15 -4.93 -0.20
N ASP A 273 -22.13 -5.81 0.82
CA ASP A 273 -21.93 -7.25 0.61
C ASP A 273 -22.85 -8.08 1.55
N SER A 274 -22.77 -9.39 1.41
CA SER A 274 -23.49 -10.38 2.22
C SER A 274 -22.54 -11.33 2.94
N GLY A 275 -21.43 -10.81 3.40
CA GLY A 275 -20.38 -11.54 4.11
C GLY A 275 -19.34 -12.15 3.17
N MET A 276 -18.18 -12.48 3.73
CA MET A 276 -17.06 -13.04 3.00
C MET A 276 -17.20 -14.57 2.89
N TYR A 277 -16.72 -15.15 1.78
CA TYR A 277 -16.71 -16.59 1.53
C TYR A 277 -16.02 -17.34 2.68
N LYS A 278 -16.74 -18.30 3.28
CA LYS A 278 -16.28 -19.00 4.51
C LYS A 278 -14.95 -19.72 4.34
N PRO A 279 -14.69 -20.51 3.28
CA PRO A 279 -13.41 -21.16 3.09
C PRO A 279 -12.22 -20.20 3.04
N LEU A 280 -12.41 -19.02 2.47
CA LEU A 280 -11.39 -17.98 2.45
C LEU A 280 -11.08 -17.44 3.84
N GLN A 281 -12.10 -17.26 4.68
CA GLN A 281 -11.92 -16.82 6.05
C GLN A 281 -11.19 -17.86 6.91
N LEU A 282 -11.51 -19.16 6.76
CA LEU A 282 -10.81 -20.24 7.45
C LEU A 282 -9.36 -20.38 6.99
N ALA A 283 -9.10 -20.22 5.72
CA ALA A 283 -7.73 -20.17 5.19
C ALA A 283 -6.92 -18.98 5.75
N ALA A 284 -7.56 -17.85 5.94
CA ALA A 284 -6.93 -16.67 6.55
C ALA A 284 -6.57 -16.91 8.04
N VAL A 285 -7.35 -17.71 8.77
CA VAL A 285 -7.02 -18.15 10.13
C VAL A 285 -5.69 -18.89 10.14
N GLU A 286 -5.51 -19.85 9.22
CA GLU A 286 -4.25 -20.63 9.12
C GLU A 286 -3.06 -19.74 8.71
N ALA A 287 -3.29 -18.74 7.85
CA ALA A 287 -2.25 -17.77 7.51
C ALA A 287 -1.80 -16.94 8.73
N LEU A 288 -2.72 -16.56 9.61
CA LEU A 288 -2.43 -15.80 10.83
C LEU A 288 -1.69 -16.62 11.89
N HIS A 289 -1.73 -17.94 11.84
CA HIS A 289 -0.98 -18.82 12.74
C HIS A 289 0.52 -18.89 12.42
N GLN A 290 0.98 -18.30 11.31
CA GLN A 290 2.39 -18.30 10.94
C GLN A 290 3.27 -17.67 12.03
N GLY A 291 4.46 -18.28 12.23
CA GLY A 291 5.43 -17.88 13.23
C GLY A 291 6.53 -16.98 12.69
N PRO A 292 7.51 -16.65 13.54
CA PRO A 292 8.67 -15.84 13.16
C PRO A 292 9.45 -16.40 11.97
N GLU A 293 9.47 -17.74 11.82
CA GLU A 293 10.20 -18.43 10.77
C GLU A 293 9.67 -18.08 9.37
N TRP A 294 8.34 -17.93 9.24
CA TRP A 294 7.70 -17.49 7.99
C TRP A 294 8.22 -16.10 7.58
N PHE A 295 8.21 -15.15 8.52
CA PHE A 295 8.67 -13.78 8.23
C PHE A 295 10.18 -13.71 8.02
N ALA A 296 10.97 -14.54 8.70
CA ALA A 296 12.41 -14.63 8.48
C ALA A 296 12.74 -15.09 7.06
N GLN A 297 12.06 -16.12 6.56
CA GLN A 297 12.25 -16.62 5.19
C GLN A 297 11.77 -15.59 4.16
N LEU A 298 10.60 -14.99 4.37
CA LEU A 298 10.06 -13.94 3.51
C LEU A 298 11.04 -12.76 3.40
N ASN A 299 11.55 -12.28 4.53
CA ASN A 299 12.44 -11.13 4.60
C ASN A 299 13.84 -11.43 4.04
N ALA A 300 14.34 -12.65 4.16
CA ALA A 300 15.59 -13.06 3.53
C ALA A 300 15.51 -12.93 2.00
N GLU A 301 14.38 -13.32 1.39
CA GLU A 301 14.16 -13.15 -0.05
C GLU A 301 13.99 -11.68 -0.44
N TYR A 302 13.22 -10.88 0.31
CA TYR A 302 13.09 -9.44 0.04
C TYR A 302 14.41 -8.69 0.22
N ALA A 303 15.24 -9.06 1.20
CA ALA A 303 16.58 -8.47 1.38
C ALA A 303 17.49 -8.74 0.17
N ARG A 304 17.48 -9.98 -0.36
CA ARG A 304 18.21 -10.33 -1.58
C ARG A 304 17.73 -9.51 -2.78
N ARG A 305 16.42 -9.38 -2.96
CA ARG A 305 15.83 -8.59 -4.04
C ARG A 305 16.12 -7.10 -3.90
N ARG A 306 16.18 -6.60 -2.66
CA ARG A 306 16.52 -5.19 -2.38
C ARG A 306 17.93 -4.85 -2.88
N VAL A 307 18.90 -5.73 -2.69
CA VAL A 307 20.26 -5.53 -3.22
C VAL A 307 20.25 -5.39 -4.76
N LEU A 308 19.58 -6.32 -5.46
CA LEU A 308 19.49 -6.30 -6.92
C LEU A 308 18.74 -5.07 -7.46
N ALA A 309 17.69 -4.64 -6.77
CA ALA A 309 16.96 -3.43 -7.14
C ALA A 309 17.77 -2.16 -6.85
N GLY A 310 18.61 -2.19 -5.81
CA GLY A 310 19.58 -1.14 -5.50
C GLY A 310 20.60 -0.95 -6.61
N GLU A 311 21.14 -2.04 -7.16
CA GLU A 311 22.06 -1.99 -8.32
C GLU A 311 21.41 -1.28 -9.53
N ILE A 312 20.11 -1.43 -9.72
CA ILE A 312 19.38 -0.69 -10.77
C ILE A 312 19.35 0.81 -10.45
N PHE A 313 19.09 1.19 -9.20
CA PHE A 313 19.09 2.60 -8.78
C PHE A 313 20.48 3.22 -8.91
N ASP A 314 21.54 2.51 -8.50
CA ASP A 314 22.92 2.96 -8.65
C ASP A 314 23.26 3.26 -10.13
N MET A 315 22.85 2.39 -11.08
CA MET A 315 23.04 2.62 -12.51
C MET A 315 22.23 3.83 -13.03
N LEU A 316 21.07 4.11 -12.46
CA LEU A 316 20.21 5.23 -12.84
C LEU A 316 20.59 6.55 -12.14
N GLY A 317 21.59 6.54 -11.23
CA GLY A 317 22.01 7.70 -10.46
C GLY A 317 20.94 8.15 -9.46
N ALA A 318 20.17 7.20 -8.91
CA ALA A 318 19.14 7.49 -7.91
C ALA A 318 19.64 7.22 -6.50
N GLU A 319 19.55 8.21 -5.62
CA GLU A 319 19.86 8.07 -4.18
C GLU A 319 18.68 7.46 -3.44
N TYR A 320 18.93 6.48 -2.55
CA TYR A 320 17.89 5.77 -1.82
C TYR A 320 18.35 5.29 -0.45
N ASP A 321 17.40 5.05 0.47
CA ASP A 321 17.69 4.46 1.77
C ASP A 321 17.84 2.93 1.64
N HIS A 322 19.05 2.43 1.93
CA HIS A 322 19.37 1.00 1.92
C HIS A 322 18.64 0.18 3.00
N ASN A 323 18.11 0.85 4.03
CA ASN A 323 17.44 0.22 5.17
C ASN A 323 15.93 0.46 5.20
N SER A 324 15.38 1.01 4.12
CA SER A 324 13.93 1.25 4.02
C SER A 324 13.11 -0.01 4.29
N ALA A 325 12.01 0.14 5.02
CA ALA A 325 11.06 -0.92 5.28
C ALA A 325 10.09 -1.13 4.10
N GLY A 326 9.36 -2.25 4.11
CA GLY A 326 8.36 -2.56 3.09
C GLY A 326 8.95 -3.22 1.84
N MET A 327 8.15 -3.27 0.80
CA MET A 327 8.45 -4.03 -0.42
C MET A 327 8.80 -3.13 -1.62
N PHE A 328 9.21 -1.91 -1.37
CA PHE A 328 9.56 -0.93 -2.40
C PHE A 328 10.86 -0.24 -2.07
N LEU A 329 11.66 0.04 -3.11
CA LEU A 329 12.70 1.05 -3.03
C LEU A 329 12.18 2.37 -3.61
N TRP A 330 12.51 3.45 -2.94
CA TRP A 330 12.17 4.83 -3.29
C TRP A 330 13.45 5.61 -3.48
N GLY A 331 13.75 6.00 -4.72
CA GLY A 331 15.01 6.62 -5.09
C GLY A 331 14.81 8.00 -5.69
N LYS A 332 15.59 8.97 -5.21
CA LYS A 332 15.64 10.34 -5.70
C LYS A 332 16.58 10.43 -6.89
N VAL A 333 16.09 10.91 -7.99
CA VAL A 333 16.89 11.20 -9.18
C VAL A 333 17.61 12.53 -8.96
N THR A 334 18.90 12.45 -8.62
CA THR A 334 19.72 13.64 -8.30
C THR A 334 20.55 14.13 -9.49
N ASP A 335 21.02 13.22 -10.31
CA ASP A 335 21.84 13.52 -11.51
C ASP A 335 21.39 12.64 -12.68
N CYS A 336 20.40 13.09 -13.39
CA CYS A 336 19.95 12.41 -14.59
C CYS A 336 20.83 12.85 -15.78
N GLN A 337 21.97 12.18 -16.00
CA GLN A 337 22.84 12.40 -17.18
C GLN A 337 22.09 12.21 -18.51
N PHE A 338 20.88 11.63 -18.46
CA PHE A 338 20.05 11.29 -19.62
C PHE A 338 18.86 12.23 -19.79
N CYS A 339 18.60 13.11 -18.84
CA CYS A 339 17.46 14.02 -18.84
C CYS A 339 17.96 15.43 -19.15
N HIS A 340 17.85 15.86 -20.39
CA HIS A 340 18.00 17.28 -20.69
C HIS A 340 16.75 18.02 -20.24
N PHE A 341 16.82 18.67 -19.06
CA PHE A 341 15.69 19.32 -18.38
C PHE A 341 15.15 20.59 -19.07
N ASP A 342 15.71 20.99 -20.21
CA ASP A 342 15.54 22.35 -20.74
C ASP A 342 14.16 22.65 -21.37
N ARG A 343 13.27 21.69 -21.55
CA ARG A 343 11.97 21.93 -22.25
C ARG A 343 10.83 20.96 -21.95
N VAL A 344 10.69 20.37 -20.77
CA VAL A 344 9.73 19.28 -20.65
C VAL A 344 8.68 19.54 -19.57
N GLU A 345 7.41 19.33 -19.91
CA GLU A 345 6.25 19.30 -19.01
C GLU A 345 6.26 18.11 -18.01
N LYS A 346 7.28 17.24 -18.08
CA LYS A 346 7.40 16.01 -17.27
C LYS A 346 8.35 16.17 -16.10
N SER A 347 8.01 15.53 -14.98
CA SER A 347 8.88 15.51 -13.79
C SER A 347 10.14 14.64 -14.03
N PRO A 348 11.25 14.87 -13.28
CA PRO A 348 12.48 14.07 -13.40
C PRO A 348 12.24 12.57 -13.26
N GLY A 349 11.47 12.14 -12.24
CA GLY A 349 11.11 10.74 -12.04
C GLY A 349 10.30 10.15 -13.20
N GLU A 350 9.41 10.94 -13.81
CA GLU A 350 8.63 10.50 -14.99
C GLU A 350 9.53 10.32 -16.21
N MET A 351 10.47 11.24 -16.45
CA MET A 351 11.39 11.14 -17.57
C MET A 351 12.27 9.89 -17.49
N VAL A 352 12.81 9.59 -16.30
CA VAL A 352 13.61 8.36 -16.10
C VAL A 352 12.73 7.12 -16.28
N SER A 353 11.52 7.10 -15.70
CA SER A 353 10.60 5.97 -15.85
C SER A 353 10.24 5.69 -17.31
N ASP A 354 9.92 6.73 -18.09
CA ASP A 354 9.58 6.60 -19.50
C ASP A 354 10.80 6.15 -20.33
N LYS A 355 11.96 6.73 -20.11
CA LYS A 355 13.18 6.30 -20.82
C LYS A 355 13.48 4.82 -20.57
N VAL A 356 13.45 4.38 -19.34
CA VAL A 356 13.68 2.98 -18.97
C VAL A 356 12.61 2.07 -19.58
N LEU A 357 11.35 2.51 -19.61
CA LEU A 357 10.26 1.74 -20.23
C LEU A 357 10.46 1.57 -21.73
N TYR A 358 10.68 2.68 -22.45
CA TYR A 358 10.67 2.63 -23.93
C TYR A 358 11.99 2.15 -24.53
N GLU A 359 13.13 2.41 -23.89
CA GLU A 359 14.45 2.04 -24.42
C GLU A 359 14.99 0.72 -23.85
N ALA A 360 14.75 0.42 -22.55
CA ALA A 360 15.19 -0.83 -21.91
C ALA A 360 14.10 -1.91 -21.83
N GLY A 361 12.84 -1.56 -22.08
CA GLY A 361 11.71 -2.48 -21.91
C GLY A 361 11.47 -2.86 -20.45
N VAL A 362 11.73 -1.93 -19.50
CA VAL A 362 11.52 -2.15 -18.06
C VAL A 362 10.65 -1.04 -17.51
N PHE A 363 9.51 -1.41 -16.90
CA PHE A 363 8.64 -0.45 -16.23
C PHE A 363 9.01 -0.30 -14.76
N ILE A 364 9.37 0.93 -14.36
CA ILE A 364 9.52 1.39 -12.98
C ILE A 364 8.50 2.50 -12.74
N THR A 365 8.06 2.67 -11.49
CA THR A 365 6.98 3.63 -11.19
C THR A 365 7.54 5.04 -11.03
N PRO A 366 7.03 6.06 -11.77
CA PRO A 366 7.40 7.45 -11.51
C PRO A 366 6.74 7.95 -10.23
N GLY A 367 7.48 8.76 -9.47
CA GLY A 367 7.06 9.15 -8.13
C GLY A 367 5.94 10.18 -8.10
N PHE A 368 5.74 10.98 -9.16
CA PHE A 368 4.67 11.99 -9.22
C PHE A 368 3.27 11.42 -9.00
N ILE A 369 3.07 10.12 -9.27
CA ILE A 369 1.77 9.48 -9.07
C ILE A 369 1.36 9.39 -7.59
N PHE A 370 2.31 9.57 -6.69
CA PHE A 370 2.09 9.55 -5.24
C PHE A 370 1.90 10.95 -4.65
N GLY A 371 2.17 11.99 -5.44
CA GLY A 371 2.04 13.39 -5.04
C GLY A 371 3.17 14.26 -5.58
N LYS A 372 3.06 15.56 -5.32
CA LYS A 372 4.01 16.56 -5.81
C LYS A 372 5.42 16.36 -5.23
N ASN A 373 5.52 16.01 -3.95
CA ASN A 373 6.80 15.74 -3.29
C ASN A 373 7.49 14.46 -3.83
N GLY A 374 6.79 13.67 -4.65
CA GLY A 374 7.33 12.51 -5.36
C GLY A 374 7.92 12.81 -6.74
N GLU A 375 7.81 14.02 -7.29
CA GLU A 375 8.17 14.34 -8.69
C GLU A 375 9.63 14.02 -9.06
N GLN A 376 10.56 14.15 -8.11
CA GLN A 376 11.97 13.83 -8.31
C GLN A 376 12.30 12.35 -8.09
N PHE A 377 11.32 11.52 -7.75
CA PHE A 377 11.57 10.16 -7.32
C PHE A 377 11.08 9.12 -8.33
N ILE A 378 11.66 7.94 -8.22
CA ILE A 378 11.22 6.71 -8.88
C ILE A 378 11.05 5.61 -7.83
N ARG A 379 10.17 4.63 -8.10
CA ARG A 379 9.92 3.52 -7.19
C ARG A 379 10.08 2.18 -7.91
N ILE A 380 10.86 1.26 -7.33
CA ILE A 380 10.97 -0.14 -7.76
C ILE A 380 10.27 -1.03 -6.73
N SER A 381 9.47 -1.97 -7.21
CA SER A 381 8.88 -3.05 -6.43
C SER A 381 9.85 -4.22 -6.29
N LEU A 382 9.99 -4.74 -5.08
CA LEU A 382 10.79 -5.94 -4.77
C LEU A 382 10.00 -7.24 -5.01
N CYS A 383 8.86 -7.19 -5.72
CA CYS A 383 8.02 -8.36 -5.93
C CYS A 383 8.45 -9.24 -7.09
N ALA A 384 9.43 -8.82 -7.91
CA ALA A 384 9.94 -9.64 -9.00
C ALA A 384 11.03 -10.60 -8.51
N LYS A 385 11.10 -11.79 -9.13
CA LYS A 385 12.14 -12.79 -8.84
C LYS A 385 13.55 -12.24 -9.12
N PRO A 386 14.59 -12.73 -8.40
CA PRO A 386 15.96 -12.29 -8.61
C PRO A 386 16.42 -12.31 -10.06
N GLU A 387 16.07 -13.36 -10.80
CA GLU A 387 16.45 -13.52 -12.22
C GLU A 387 15.82 -12.44 -13.10
N VAL A 388 14.60 -12.01 -12.76
CA VAL A 388 13.89 -10.94 -13.47
C VAL A 388 14.53 -9.58 -13.17
N LEU A 389 14.93 -9.33 -11.91
CA LEU A 389 15.66 -8.12 -11.52
C LEU A 389 17.03 -8.04 -12.21
N GLN A 390 17.77 -9.16 -12.28
CA GLN A 390 19.04 -9.24 -13.00
C GLN A 390 18.88 -8.97 -14.50
N LEU A 391 17.82 -9.52 -15.12
CA LEU A 391 17.52 -9.26 -16.52
C LEU A 391 17.18 -7.79 -16.76
N ALA A 392 16.38 -7.19 -15.87
CA ALA A 392 16.07 -5.76 -15.92
C ALA A 392 17.34 -4.90 -15.82
N ALA A 393 18.24 -5.23 -14.87
CA ALA A 393 19.53 -4.58 -14.71
C ALA A 393 20.38 -4.68 -15.97
N ALA A 394 20.44 -5.86 -16.62
CA ALA A 394 21.17 -6.06 -17.87
C ALA A 394 20.61 -5.21 -19.02
N ASN A 395 19.28 -5.13 -19.16
CA ASN A 395 18.62 -4.30 -20.16
C ASN A 395 18.95 -2.80 -19.95
N ILE A 396 18.86 -2.34 -18.71
CA ILE A 396 19.17 -0.95 -18.34
C ILE A 396 20.65 -0.66 -18.59
N LYS A 397 21.56 -1.57 -18.22
CA LYS A 397 23.00 -1.45 -18.50
C LYS A 397 23.27 -1.30 -20.00
N THR A 398 22.58 -2.05 -20.84
CA THR A 398 22.67 -1.96 -22.30
C THR A 398 22.17 -0.61 -22.80
N MET A 399 21.01 -0.15 -22.35
CA MET A 399 20.45 1.18 -22.66
C MET A 399 21.44 2.31 -22.32
N LEU A 400 22.16 2.18 -21.21
CA LEU A 400 23.12 3.18 -20.74
C LEU A 400 24.49 3.11 -21.42
N GLY A 401 24.72 2.11 -22.30
CA GLY A 401 26.02 1.93 -22.96
C GLY A 401 27.16 1.47 -22.04
N LEU A 402 26.85 0.97 -20.84
CA LEU A 402 27.81 0.57 -19.81
C LEU A 402 28.44 -0.80 -20.05
N GLN A 403 28.24 -1.41 -21.23
CA GLN A 403 28.76 -2.75 -21.57
C GLN A 403 30.27 -2.80 -21.75
N HIS A 404 30.97 -1.66 -21.92
CA HIS A 404 32.40 -1.59 -22.27
C HIS A 404 33.33 -1.21 -21.12
N LEU A 405 32.81 -1.12 -19.85
CA LEU A 405 33.63 -0.69 -18.70
C LEU A 405 34.25 -1.84 -17.89
N ASN A 406 34.11 -3.09 -18.33
CA ASN A 406 34.74 -4.27 -17.70
C ASN A 406 35.71 -4.92 -18.66
N ASN A 407 36.84 -4.26 -18.93
CA ASN A 407 38.08 -4.88 -19.45
C ASN A 407 39.25 -4.42 -18.59
#